data_4654b129f9add773061ef6871388923f
#
_entry.id   4654b129f9add773061ef6871388923f
#
_cell.length_a   1.000
_cell.length_b   1.000
_cell.length_c   1.000
_cell.angle_alpha   90.00
_cell.angle_beta   90.00
_cell.angle_gamma   90.00
#
_symmetry.space_group_name_H-M   'P 1'
#
loop_
_entity.id
_entity.type
_entity.pdbx_description
1 polymer ?
#
loop_
_entity_poly.entity_id
_entity_poly.type
_entity_poly.pdbx_seq_one_letter_code
_entity_poly.pdbx_strand_id
1 'polypeptide(L)'
;MAKKQTIAIIHFNTPELTEACILSIRKHGCDWPVVVFDNSREVTFPAGEGMPERTVEAHPFKKKMKGVKVIDNTKGQQVDFEKALQAFPDRHKPHAEVNGWGSDCHMMTVEKLWELLPDGFILVESDILLRENPAVMWNEKYSFAAYVQKQQRGNKFGRGRILPMLCYFNVPKFSAYGVHYFDPDRSWMLHKGEDNPKNWYDTGASLLEDVLAHKPNLVGLNVDIRPMVVHLGGGSYKNVSLKAQAEWLKAHEDLFSKPETTKRTNSKSK
;
A
#
# COMPACT_ATOMS: atom_id res chain seq x y z
N MET A 1 28.84 -2.38 -7.80
CA MET A 1 27.49 -1.81 -7.99
C MET A 1 26.71 -2.07 -6.73
N ALA A 2 26.00 -1.08 -6.18
CA ALA A 2 25.12 -1.31 -5.03
C ALA A 2 24.04 -2.34 -5.42
N LYS A 3 23.69 -3.26 -4.50
CA LYS A 3 22.61 -4.25 -4.69
C LYS A 3 21.32 -3.46 -4.93
N LYS A 4 20.66 -3.70 -6.07
CA LYS A 4 19.34 -3.11 -6.33
C LYS A 4 18.33 -3.75 -5.38
N GLN A 5 17.59 -2.92 -4.70
CA GLN A 5 16.55 -3.36 -3.77
C GLN A 5 15.20 -3.46 -4.49
N THR A 6 14.19 -3.97 -3.84
CA THR A 6 12.89 -4.21 -4.45
C THR A 6 11.87 -3.17 -4.00
N ILE A 7 11.05 -2.71 -4.93
CA ILE A 7 9.83 -1.96 -4.65
C ILE A 7 8.65 -2.91 -4.76
N ALA A 8 7.78 -2.95 -3.77
CA ALA A 8 6.56 -3.74 -3.78
C ALA A 8 5.34 -2.82 -3.88
N ILE A 9 4.40 -3.15 -4.75
CA ILE A 9 3.13 -2.44 -4.94
C ILE A 9 2.01 -3.43 -4.72
N ILE A 10 1.05 -3.09 -3.84
CA ILE A 10 -0.16 -3.87 -3.67
C ILE A 10 -1.22 -3.31 -4.62
N HIS A 11 -1.65 -4.15 -5.56
CA HIS A 11 -2.65 -3.81 -6.55
C HIS A 11 -4.01 -4.43 -6.22
N PHE A 12 -5.07 -3.62 -6.38
CA PHE A 12 -6.44 -4.08 -6.27
C PHE A 12 -7.35 -3.32 -7.25
N ASN A 13 -7.73 -3.95 -8.37
CA ASN A 13 -8.72 -3.44 -9.35
C ASN A 13 -8.46 -2.04 -9.94
N THR A 14 -7.23 -1.53 -9.92
CA THR A 14 -6.88 -0.17 -10.41
C THR A 14 -5.64 -0.19 -11.32
N PRO A 15 -5.69 -0.91 -12.47
CA PRO A 15 -4.50 -1.13 -13.30
C PRO A 15 -3.89 0.16 -13.86
N GLU A 16 -4.68 1.17 -14.18
CA GLU A 16 -4.20 2.46 -14.68
C GLU A 16 -3.44 3.25 -13.60
N LEU A 17 -3.95 3.24 -12.35
CA LEU A 17 -3.26 3.87 -11.23
C LEU A 17 -1.94 3.17 -10.93
N THR A 18 -1.94 1.83 -10.92
CA THR A 18 -0.72 1.04 -10.70
C THR A 18 0.31 1.29 -11.79
N GLU A 19 -0.10 1.36 -13.06
CA GLU A 19 0.79 1.71 -14.17
C GLU A 19 1.38 3.09 -13.98
N ALA A 20 0.56 4.10 -13.69
CA ALA A 20 1.01 5.47 -13.47
C ALA A 20 1.95 5.59 -12.26
N CYS A 21 1.67 4.86 -11.17
CA CYS A 21 2.56 4.76 -10.02
C CYS A 21 3.93 4.24 -10.43
N ILE A 22 4.01 3.11 -11.18
CA ILE A 22 5.28 2.55 -11.68
C ILE A 22 6.00 3.53 -12.59
N LEU A 23 5.29 4.19 -13.49
CA LEU A 23 5.88 5.19 -14.38
C LEU A 23 6.43 6.38 -13.61
N SER A 24 5.75 6.85 -12.55
CA SER A 24 6.26 7.92 -11.69
C SER A 24 7.55 7.51 -10.97
N ILE A 25 7.64 6.27 -10.47
CA ILE A 25 8.88 5.70 -9.90
C ILE A 25 10.02 5.78 -10.91
N ARG A 26 9.76 5.36 -12.16
CA ARG A 26 10.77 5.37 -13.24
C ARG A 26 11.18 6.79 -13.65
N LYS A 27 10.22 7.71 -13.70
CA LYS A 27 10.45 9.11 -14.04
C LYS A 27 11.41 9.79 -13.07
N HIS A 28 11.31 9.45 -11.79
CA HIS A 28 12.20 9.98 -10.75
C HIS A 28 13.49 9.18 -10.57
N GLY A 29 13.87 8.40 -11.57
CA GLY A 29 15.21 7.79 -11.70
C GLY A 29 15.40 6.50 -10.89
N CYS A 30 14.33 5.91 -10.33
CA CYS A 30 14.45 4.62 -9.66
C CYS A 30 14.28 3.49 -10.68
N ASP A 31 15.35 2.72 -10.91
CA ASP A 31 15.36 1.58 -11.84
C ASP A 31 15.35 0.22 -11.11
N TRP A 32 15.02 0.21 -9.83
CA TRP A 32 14.93 -1.01 -9.02
C TRP A 32 13.82 -1.94 -9.53
N PRO A 33 13.96 -3.26 -9.34
CA PRO A 33 12.88 -4.20 -9.59
C PRO A 33 11.61 -3.79 -8.88
N VAL A 34 10.48 -3.92 -9.59
CA VAL A 34 9.15 -3.71 -9.02
C VAL A 34 8.41 -5.04 -8.96
N VAL A 35 7.83 -5.35 -7.83
CA VAL A 35 6.92 -6.47 -7.64
C VAL A 35 5.52 -5.89 -7.45
N VAL A 36 4.58 -6.25 -8.31
CA VAL A 36 3.16 -5.96 -8.16
C VAL A 36 2.49 -7.20 -7.59
N PHE A 37 1.96 -7.10 -6.38
CA PHE A 37 1.14 -8.16 -5.79
C PHE A 37 -0.32 -7.90 -6.14
N ASP A 38 -0.87 -8.73 -7.03
CA ASP A 38 -2.18 -8.51 -7.64
C ASP A 38 -3.27 -9.28 -6.87
N ASN A 39 -4.05 -8.55 -6.10
CA ASN A 39 -5.19 -9.04 -5.34
C ASN A 39 -6.54 -8.83 -6.04
N SER A 40 -6.54 -8.47 -7.33
CA SER A 40 -7.77 -8.13 -8.06
C SER A 40 -8.77 -9.28 -8.04
N ARG A 41 -10.00 -8.92 -7.71
CA ARG A 41 -11.15 -9.84 -7.72
C ARG A 41 -12.43 -9.04 -7.80
N GLU A 42 -13.51 -9.72 -8.16
CA GLU A 42 -14.84 -9.15 -8.00
C GLU A 42 -15.19 -9.03 -6.52
N VAL A 43 -15.76 -7.90 -6.13
CA VAL A 43 -16.22 -7.64 -4.77
C VAL A 43 -17.57 -6.96 -4.79
N THR A 44 -18.53 -7.55 -4.12
CA THR A 44 -19.85 -6.94 -3.90
C THR A 44 -19.89 -6.24 -2.56
N PHE A 45 -20.20 -4.97 -2.57
CA PHE A 45 -20.42 -4.15 -1.39
C PHE A 45 -21.90 -4.12 -1.07
N PRO A 46 -22.34 -4.58 0.11
CA PRO A 46 -23.73 -4.55 0.47
C PRO A 46 -24.23 -3.11 0.56
N ALA A 47 -25.54 -2.92 0.38
CA ALA A 47 -26.18 -1.65 0.62
C ALA A 47 -26.00 -1.21 2.09
N GLY A 48 -25.69 0.06 2.32
CA GLY A 48 -25.51 0.61 3.66
C GLY A 48 -25.43 2.14 3.64
N GLU A 49 -25.85 2.78 4.72
CA GLU A 49 -25.76 4.23 4.97
C GLU A 49 -25.98 5.13 3.73
N GLY A 50 -27.07 4.91 2.99
CA GLY A 50 -27.42 5.72 1.81
C GLY A 50 -26.73 5.35 0.51
N MET A 51 -25.93 4.28 0.49
CA MET A 51 -25.34 3.73 -0.74
C MET A 51 -26.02 2.41 -1.13
N PRO A 52 -26.42 2.24 -2.42
CA PRO A 52 -26.94 0.98 -2.92
C PRO A 52 -25.86 -0.09 -2.93
N GLU A 53 -26.28 -1.35 -2.94
CA GLU A 53 -25.41 -2.46 -3.24
C GLU A 53 -24.71 -2.21 -4.58
N ARG A 54 -23.40 -2.50 -4.62
CA ARG A 54 -22.61 -2.37 -5.84
C ARG A 54 -21.58 -3.48 -5.95
N THR A 55 -21.40 -3.97 -7.14
CA THR A 55 -20.32 -4.90 -7.49
C THR A 55 -19.20 -4.13 -8.22
N VAL A 56 -17.97 -4.34 -7.79
CA VAL A 56 -16.77 -3.89 -8.49
C VAL A 56 -16.17 -5.10 -9.19
N GLU A 57 -16.07 -5.03 -10.50
CA GLU A 57 -15.48 -6.09 -11.31
C GLU A 57 -13.98 -6.25 -11.05
N ALA A 58 -13.47 -7.45 -11.32
CA ALA A 58 -12.05 -7.74 -11.23
C ALA A 58 -11.29 -7.07 -12.38
N HIS A 59 -10.31 -6.24 -12.05
CA HIS A 59 -9.41 -5.58 -13.01
C HIS A 59 -7.94 -5.94 -12.73
N PRO A 60 -7.46 -7.14 -13.11
CA PRO A 60 -6.08 -7.57 -12.88
C PRO A 60 -5.05 -6.72 -13.61
N PHE A 61 -3.87 -6.60 -13.02
CA PHE A 61 -2.76 -5.90 -13.64
C PHE A 61 -2.07 -6.77 -14.70
N LYS A 62 -2.41 -6.54 -15.97
CA LYS A 62 -1.90 -7.31 -17.12
C LYS A 62 -0.82 -6.60 -17.93
N LYS A 63 -0.38 -5.42 -17.51
CA LYS A 63 0.62 -4.62 -18.24
C LYS A 63 2.01 -5.25 -18.14
N LYS A 64 2.64 -5.47 -19.30
CA LYS A 64 4.03 -5.91 -19.36
C LYS A 64 4.95 -4.69 -19.34
N MET A 65 5.70 -4.52 -18.26
CA MET A 65 6.61 -3.40 -18.06
C MET A 65 8.02 -3.91 -17.72
N LYS A 66 9.05 -3.23 -18.22
CA LYS A 66 10.44 -3.62 -17.98
C LYS A 66 10.77 -3.56 -16.49
N GLY A 67 11.33 -4.65 -15.95
CA GLY A 67 11.74 -4.74 -14.54
C GLY A 67 10.55 -4.81 -13.56
N VAL A 68 9.37 -5.19 -14.05
CA VAL A 68 8.17 -5.43 -13.25
C VAL A 68 7.84 -6.92 -13.27
N LYS A 69 7.67 -7.51 -12.08
CA LYS A 69 7.16 -8.86 -11.88
C LYS A 69 5.78 -8.78 -11.22
N VAL A 70 4.81 -9.50 -11.75
CA VAL A 70 3.49 -9.63 -11.14
C VAL A 70 3.44 -10.93 -10.34
N ILE A 71 3.00 -10.85 -9.09
CA ILE A 71 2.64 -11.98 -8.26
C ILE A 71 1.11 -12.04 -8.27
N ASP A 72 0.58 -13.03 -8.96
CA ASP A 72 -0.85 -13.23 -9.10
C ASP A 72 -1.44 -13.84 -7.82
N ASN A 73 -2.40 -13.15 -7.22
CA ASN A 73 -3.23 -13.60 -6.10
C ASN A 73 -4.73 -13.45 -6.39
N THR A 74 -5.11 -13.30 -7.66
CA THR A 74 -6.50 -13.07 -8.05
C THR A 74 -7.47 -14.20 -7.66
N LYS A 75 -6.92 -15.40 -7.42
CA LYS A 75 -7.65 -16.59 -6.97
C LYS A 75 -7.25 -17.06 -5.56
N GLY A 76 -6.59 -16.21 -4.79
CA GLY A 76 -6.14 -16.57 -3.44
C GLY A 76 -4.97 -17.55 -3.36
N GLN A 77 -4.23 -17.75 -4.47
CA GLN A 77 -3.16 -18.74 -4.54
C GLN A 77 -1.92 -18.41 -3.70
N GLN A 78 -1.75 -17.17 -3.31
CA GLN A 78 -0.69 -16.71 -2.42
C GLN A 78 -1.20 -16.44 -1.00
N VAL A 79 -2.33 -15.78 -0.89
CA VAL A 79 -3.04 -15.50 0.36
C VAL A 79 -4.53 -15.72 0.10
N ASP A 80 -5.09 -16.73 0.71
CA ASP A 80 -6.52 -16.99 0.71
C ASP A 80 -7.16 -16.17 1.85
N PHE A 81 -7.62 -14.98 1.51
CA PHE A 81 -8.20 -14.06 2.49
C PHE A 81 -9.48 -14.60 3.13
N GLU A 82 -10.31 -15.30 2.36
CA GLU A 82 -11.56 -15.86 2.88
C GLU A 82 -11.27 -16.94 3.90
N LYS A 83 -10.38 -17.86 3.55
CA LYS A 83 -9.96 -18.92 4.48
C LYS A 83 -9.26 -18.36 5.72
N ALA A 84 -8.39 -17.35 5.53
CA ALA A 84 -7.71 -16.70 6.64
C ALA A 84 -8.71 -16.00 7.57
N LEU A 85 -9.72 -15.31 7.05
CA LEU A 85 -10.74 -14.64 7.84
C LEU A 85 -11.73 -15.63 8.48
N GLN A 86 -12.04 -16.76 7.83
CA GLN A 86 -12.87 -17.84 8.40
C GLN A 86 -12.24 -18.50 9.63
N ALA A 87 -10.91 -18.47 9.74
CA ALA A 87 -10.22 -18.93 10.94
C ALA A 87 -10.56 -18.10 12.19
N PHE A 88 -11.19 -16.93 11.98
CA PHE A 88 -11.62 -15.99 13.04
C PHE A 88 -13.12 -15.66 12.91
N PRO A 89 -14.03 -16.64 13.11
CA PRO A 89 -15.45 -16.50 12.78
C PRO A 89 -16.15 -15.37 13.57
N ASP A 90 -15.70 -15.09 14.79
CA ASP A 90 -16.27 -14.00 15.62
C ASP A 90 -15.93 -12.61 15.05
N ARG A 91 -14.99 -12.53 14.14
CA ARG A 91 -14.50 -11.32 13.50
C ARG A 91 -15.08 -11.11 12.11
N HIS A 92 -15.50 -12.19 11.46
CA HIS A 92 -16.11 -12.20 10.15
C HIS A 92 -17.60 -11.89 10.22
N LYS A 93 -17.95 -10.71 10.71
CA LYS A 93 -19.32 -10.21 10.55
C LYS A 93 -19.46 -9.75 9.09
N PRO A 94 -20.52 -10.19 8.36
CA PRO A 94 -20.73 -9.81 6.95
C PRO A 94 -20.80 -8.29 6.72
N HIS A 95 -21.00 -7.54 7.78
CA HIS A 95 -21.05 -6.08 7.83
C HIS A 95 -19.83 -5.45 8.50
N ALA A 96 -18.81 -6.26 8.82
CA ALA A 96 -17.54 -5.68 9.25
C ALA A 96 -17.00 -4.88 8.08
N GLU A 97 -17.78 -3.89 7.79
CA GLU A 97 -17.71 -2.89 6.76
C GLU A 97 -16.44 -3.06 5.91
N VAL A 98 -16.64 -3.02 4.66
CA VAL A 98 -15.68 -3.00 3.58
C VAL A 98 -14.31 -2.39 3.94
N ASN A 99 -14.25 -1.48 4.89
CA ASN A 99 -13.01 -0.88 5.40
C ASN A 99 -12.13 -1.84 6.19
N GLY A 100 -12.67 -2.55 7.16
CA GLY A 100 -11.90 -3.49 7.97
C GLY A 100 -11.39 -4.64 7.14
N TRP A 101 -12.21 -5.17 6.25
CA TRP A 101 -11.82 -6.22 5.33
C TRP A 101 -10.66 -5.78 4.41
N GLY A 102 -10.73 -4.57 3.85
CA GLY A 102 -9.66 -4.03 3.02
C GLY A 102 -8.34 -3.86 3.78
N SER A 103 -8.41 -3.38 5.03
CA SER A 103 -7.23 -3.23 5.88
C SER A 103 -6.60 -4.57 6.24
N ASP A 104 -7.39 -5.58 6.60
CA ASP A 104 -6.88 -6.92 6.93
C ASP A 104 -6.28 -7.61 5.70
N CYS A 105 -6.92 -7.53 4.54
CA CYS A 105 -6.35 -8.05 3.30
C CYS A 105 -5.04 -7.35 2.93
N HIS A 106 -4.95 -6.05 3.16
CA HIS A 106 -3.71 -5.31 2.96
C HIS A 106 -2.62 -5.80 3.92
N MET A 107 -2.92 -5.93 5.21
CA MET A 107 -1.96 -6.41 6.22
C MET A 107 -1.48 -7.83 5.92
N MET A 108 -2.38 -8.75 5.59
CA MET A 108 -2.03 -10.13 5.20
C MET A 108 -1.15 -10.15 3.93
N THR A 109 -1.41 -9.23 2.99
CA THR A 109 -0.58 -9.10 1.79
C THR A 109 0.83 -8.61 2.11
N VAL A 110 0.96 -7.62 3.00
CA VAL A 110 2.28 -7.14 3.44
C VAL A 110 3.03 -8.23 4.19
N GLU A 111 2.36 -8.99 5.06
CA GLU A 111 2.95 -10.15 5.73
C GLU A 111 3.48 -11.16 4.71
N LYS A 112 2.70 -11.45 3.65
CA LYS A 112 3.16 -12.33 2.58
C LYS A 112 4.34 -11.77 1.79
N LEU A 113 4.36 -10.46 1.59
CA LEU A 113 5.52 -9.79 0.97
C LEU A 113 6.77 -9.89 1.84
N TRP A 114 6.66 -9.90 3.17
CA TRP A 114 7.80 -10.15 4.07
C TRP A 114 8.39 -11.55 3.85
N GLU A 115 7.55 -12.57 3.66
CA GLU A 115 8.02 -13.93 3.33
C GLU A 115 8.72 -13.98 1.96
N LEU A 116 8.16 -13.29 0.96
CA LEU A 116 8.64 -13.32 -0.43
C LEU A 116 9.85 -12.42 -0.67
N LEU A 117 10.05 -11.41 0.14
CA LEU A 117 11.09 -10.39 0.04
C LEU A 117 11.85 -10.28 1.39
N PRO A 118 12.51 -11.36 1.83
CA PRO A 118 13.07 -11.45 3.17
C PRO A 118 14.25 -10.50 3.43
N ASP A 119 14.86 -9.93 2.40
CA ASP A 119 15.93 -8.92 2.53
C ASP A 119 15.37 -7.52 2.86
N GLY A 120 14.06 -7.34 2.77
CA GLY A 120 13.37 -6.05 2.91
C GLY A 120 13.00 -5.42 1.57
N PHE A 121 12.14 -4.41 1.59
CA PHE A 121 11.61 -3.74 0.41
C PHE A 121 11.05 -2.36 0.74
N ILE A 122 10.77 -1.56 -0.30
CA ILE A 122 9.97 -0.35 -0.18
C ILE A 122 8.55 -0.69 -0.63
N LEU A 123 7.58 -0.56 0.26
CA LEU A 123 6.16 -0.64 -0.06
C LEU A 123 5.69 0.70 -0.64
N VAL A 124 4.92 0.64 -1.71
CA VAL A 124 4.29 1.79 -2.35
C VAL A 124 2.83 1.43 -2.63
N GLU A 125 1.88 2.23 -2.19
CA GLU A 125 0.47 2.03 -2.53
C GLU A 125 0.22 2.34 -4.01
N SER A 126 -0.72 1.63 -4.63
CA SER A 126 -1.00 1.75 -6.07
C SER A 126 -1.67 3.05 -6.48
N ASP A 127 -2.25 3.78 -5.54
CA ASP A 127 -2.99 5.03 -5.75
C ASP A 127 -2.19 6.29 -5.37
N ILE A 128 -0.87 6.19 -5.38
CA ILE A 128 0.04 7.33 -5.24
C ILE A 128 0.89 7.54 -6.49
N LEU A 129 1.27 8.79 -6.72
CA LEU A 129 2.29 9.18 -7.70
C LEU A 129 3.47 9.80 -6.96
N LEU A 130 4.68 9.40 -7.34
CA LEU A 130 5.92 9.89 -6.72
C LEU A 130 6.32 11.23 -7.34
N ARG A 131 6.86 12.10 -6.49
CA ARG A 131 7.54 13.35 -6.86
C ARG A 131 9.05 13.27 -6.72
N GLU A 132 9.51 12.20 -6.08
CA GLU A 132 10.93 11.97 -5.79
C GLU A 132 11.27 10.49 -5.96
N ASN A 133 12.56 10.20 -6.01
CA ASN A 133 13.04 8.83 -6.08
C ASN A 133 12.77 8.09 -4.75
N PRO A 134 11.93 7.04 -4.73
CA PRO A 134 11.61 6.32 -3.50
C PRO A 134 12.82 5.62 -2.86
N ALA A 135 13.91 5.43 -3.59
CA ALA A 135 15.13 4.82 -3.05
C ALA A 135 15.72 5.59 -1.85
N VAL A 136 15.38 6.88 -1.69
CA VAL A 136 15.79 7.67 -0.51
C VAL A 136 15.23 7.14 0.80
N MET A 137 14.13 6.37 0.74
CA MET A 137 13.54 5.71 1.91
C MET A 137 14.37 4.53 2.40
N TRP A 138 15.22 3.95 1.55
CA TRP A 138 16.04 2.79 1.91
C TRP A 138 17.14 3.17 2.87
N ASN A 139 17.10 2.64 4.08
CA ASN A 139 18.14 2.88 5.07
C ASN A 139 18.25 1.69 6.04
N GLU A 140 19.22 0.82 5.80
CA GLU A 140 19.43 -0.43 6.57
C GLU A 140 19.78 -0.18 8.06
N LYS A 141 20.13 1.05 8.43
CA LYS A 141 20.33 1.43 9.82
C LYS A 141 19.05 1.32 10.65
N TYR A 142 17.90 1.57 10.01
CA TYR A 142 16.59 1.55 10.67
C TYR A 142 15.85 0.25 10.41
N SER A 143 14.88 -0.07 11.24
CA SER A 143 13.93 -1.18 11.02
C SER A 143 12.88 -0.82 9.99
N PHE A 144 12.51 0.46 9.93
CA PHE A 144 11.66 1.01 8.89
C PHE A 144 11.96 2.50 8.65
N ALA A 145 11.53 3.01 7.50
CA ALA A 145 11.40 4.43 7.24
C ALA A 145 10.01 4.69 6.67
N ALA A 146 9.21 5.52 7.32
CA ALA A 146 7.82 5.80 6.95
C ALA A 146 7.30 7.05 7.66
N TYR A 147 6.14 7.54 7.23
CA TYR A 147 5.40 8.52 8.00
C TYR A 147 4.71 7.84 9.20
N VAL A 148 5.05 8.28 10.40
CA VAL A 148 4.42 7.81 11.64
C VAL A 148 3.29 8.76 12.00
N GLN A 149 2.06 8.31 11.79
CA GLN A 149 0.87 9.04 12.19
C GLN A 149 0.68 8.89 13.70
N LYS A 150 0.75 10.00 14.43
CA LYS A 150 0.48 10.01 15.87
C LYS A 150 -1.02 9.88 16.12
N GLN A 151 -1.38 9.28 17.26
CA GLN A 151 -2.75 9.30 17.74
C GLN A 151 -3.24 10.76 17.88
N GLN A 152 -4.38 11.06 17.27
CA GLN A 152 -5.04 12.36 17.42
C GLN A 152 -6.23 12.24 18.37
N ARG A 153 -6.37 13.17 19.31
CA ARG A 153 -7.55 13.25 20.16
C ARG A 153 -8.80 13.43 19.29
N GLY A 154 -9.82 12.56 19.50
CA GLY A 154 -11.07 12.59 18.76
C GLY A 154 -11.02 11.90 17.39
N ASN A 155 -9.91 11.28 17.00
CA ASN A 155 -9.83 10.51 15.78
C ASN A 155 -10.50 9.13 15.96
N LYS A 156 -11.32 8.72 14.98
CA LYS A 156 -11.92 7.39 14.90
C LYS A 156 -10.88 6.25 14.85
N PHE A 157 -9.65 6.55 14.47
CA PHE A 157 -8.53 5.62 14.36
C PHE A 157 -7.65 5.72 15.61
N GLY A 158 -8.11 5.25 16.73
CA GLY A 158 -7.63 5.48 18.10
C GLY A 158 -6.12 5.40 18.37
N ARG A 159 -5.36 4.62 17.60
CA ARG A 159 -3.92 4.43 17.83
C ARG A 159 -3.05 5.09 16.76
N GLY A 160 -1.84 5.48 17.15
CA GLY A 160 -0.82 5.85 16.17
C GLY A 160 -0.45 4.66 15.30
N ARG A 161 0.00 4.93 14.06
CA ARG A 161 0.35 3.89 13.10
C ARG A 161 1.51 4.28 12.19
N ILE A 162 2.17 3.28 11.65
CA ILE A 162 3.07 3.43 10.52
C ILE A 162 2.19 3.47 9.26
N LEU A 163 2.19 4.61 8.56
CA LEU A 163 1.34 4.77 7.38
C LEU A 163 1.94 4.01 6.19
N PRO A 164 1.19 3.07 5.55
CA PRO A 164 1.76 2.16 4.55
C PRO A 164 1.95 2.78 3.16
N MET A 165 1.57 4.04 2.93
CA MET A 165 1.56 4.67 1.59
C MET A 165 2.91 4.61 0.88
N LEU A 166 3.98 4.92 1.60
CA LEU A 166 5.37 4.84 1.17
C LEU A 166 6.23 4.47 2.37
N CYS A 167 6.66 3.21 2.43
CA CYS A 167 7.37 2.66 3.59
C CYS A 167 8.55 1.81 3.15
N TYR A 168 9.69 1.96 3.80
CA TYR A 168 10.74 0.96 3.79
C TYR A 168 10.59 0.01 4.98
N PHE A 169 10.73 -1.30 4.75
CA PHE A 169 10.78 -2.34 5.75
C PHE A 169 12.10 -3.11 5.70
N ASN A 170 12.79 -3.18 6.83
CA ASN A 170 13.94 -4.05 7.04
C ASN A 170 13.45 -5.36 7.65
N VAL A 171 12.98 -6.28 6.81
CA VAL A 171 12.38 -7.54 7.24
C VAL A 171 13.28 -8.34 8.17
N PRO A 172 14.61 -8.48 7.92
CA PRO A 172 15.50 -9.19 8.83
C PRO A 172 15.48 -8.65 10.26
N LYS A 173 15.38 -7.33 10.43
CA LYS A 173 15.32 -6.75 11.78
C LYS A 173 14.03 -7.08 12.51
N PHE A 174 12.90 -7.11 11.83
CA PHE A 174 11.61 -7.49 12.42
C PHE A 174 11.59 -8.97 12.78
N SER A 175 11.99 -9.83 11.83
CA SER A 175 12.04 -11.28 12.03
C SER A 175 12.92 -11.71 13.19
N ALA A 176 14.03 -10.98 13.45
CA ALA A 176 14.91 -11.26 14.58
C ALA A 176 14.23 -11.09 15.96
N TYR A 177 13.10 -10.39 16.01
CA TYR A 177 12.31 -10.19 17.25
C TYR A 177 10.93 -10.85 17.18
N GLY A 178 10.65 -11.69 16.17
CA GLY A 178 9.35 -12.34 16.00
C GLY A 178 8.21 -11.34 15.75
N VAL A 179 8.52 -10.18 15.20
CA VAL A 179 7.52 -9.16 14.89
C VAL A 179 6.92 -9.45 13.52
N HIS A 180 5.60 -9.40 13.43
CA HIS A 180 4.79 -9.61 12.25
C HIS A 180 4.06 -8.33 11.85
N TYR A 181 3.81 -8.17 10.55
CA TYR A 181 3.03 -7.03 10.07
C TYR A 181 1.53 -7.23 10.32
N PHE A 182 1.05 -8.45 10.11
CA PHE A 182 -0.33 -8.86 10.40
C PHE A 182 -0.40 -9.61 11.72
N ASP A 183 -1.11 -9.02 12.66
CA ASP A 183 -1.46 -9.67 13.93
C ASP A 183 -2.97 -9.84 13.98
N PRO A 184 -3.46 -11.09 13.86
CA PRO A 184 -4.90 -11.36 13.90
C PRO A 184 -5.54 -10.97 15.22
N ASP A 185 -4.81 -10.96 16.34
CA ASP A 185 -5.33 -10.61 17.66
C ASP A 185 -5.45 -9.10 17.88
N ARG A 186 -4.81 -8.30 17.01
CA ARG A 186 -4.81 -6.84 17.03
C ARG A 186 -5.27 -6.25 15.70
N SER A 187 -6.03 -6.98 14.88
CA SER A 187 -6.54 -6.44 13.63
C SER A 187 -7.75 -5.54 13.84
N TRP A 188 -8.02 -4.65 12.89
CA TRP A 188 -9.20 -3.78 12.89
C TRP A 188 -10.52 -4.53 13.13
N MET A 189 -10.65 -5.71 12.56
CA MET A 189 -11.87 -6.52 12.65
C MET A 189 -12.21 -6.95 14.07
N LEU A 190 -11.22 -7.07 14.96
CA LEU A 190 -11.39 -7.54 16.32
C LEU A 190 -12.15 -6.58 17.23
N HIS A 191 -11.91 -5.32 17.02
CA HIS A 191 -12.35 -4.27 17.95
C HIS A 191 -13.55 -3.50 17.43
N LYS A 192 -14.12 -3.98 16.34
CA LYS A 192 -15.32 -3.40 15.77
C LYS A 192 -16.55 -3.82 16.57
N GLY A 193 -17.13 -2.89 17.25
CA GLY A 193 -18.28 -3.08 18.15
C GLY A 193 -17.94 -2.88 19.62
N GLU A 194 -16.69 -2.64 19.95
CA GLU A 194 -16.36 -1.99 21.20
C GLU A 194 -16.59 -0.48 21.05
N ASP A 195 -17.35 0.13 21.96
CA ASP A 195 -17.59 1.58 22.01
C ASP A 195 -16.33 2.40 22.31
N ASN A 196 -15.16 1.74 22.35
CA ASN A 196 -13.91 2.38 22.69
C ASN A 196 -13.01 2.53 21.44
N PRO A 197 -13.03 3.71 20.78
CA PRO A 197 -12.18 3.99 19.63
C PRO A 197 -10.67 3.95 19.93
N LYS A 198 -10.27 3.79 21.19
CA LYS A 198 -8.85 3.69 21.57
C LYS A 198 -8.22 2.34 21.21
N ASN A 199 -9.03 1.34 20.92
CA ASN A 199 -8.57 -0.03 20.66
C ASN A 199 -8.54 -0.40 19.17
N TRP A 200 -8.74 0.54 18.28
CA TRP A 200 -8.74 0.27 16.85
C TRP A 200 -7.33 0.20 16.27
N TYR A 201 -7.03 -0.96 15.70
CA TYR A 201 -5.80 -1.22 14.99
C TYR A 201 -6.05 -1.21 13.49
N ASP A 202 -5.80 -0.08 12.85
CA ASP A 202 -5.74 0.03 11.40
C ASP A 202 -4.34 -0.39 10.92
N THR A 203 -4.17 -0.51 9.62
CA THR A 203 -2.94 -0.91 8.94
C THR A 203 -1.71 -0.25 9.55
N GLY A 204 -0.75 -1.06 10.02
CA GLY A 204 0.51 -0.60 10.61
C GLY A 204 0.45 -0.11 12.07
N ALA A 205 -0.71 -0.21 12.75
CA ALA A 205 -0.82 0.21 14.14
C ALA A 205 -0.23 -0.83 15.11
N SER A 206 -0.50 -2.12 14.91
CA SER A 206 0.13 -3.20 15.69
C SER A 206 1.65 -3.19 15.53
N LEU A 207 2.13 -3.01 14.31
CA LEU A 207 3.56 -2.90 14.02
C LEU A 207 4.21 -1.74 14.79
N LEU A 208 3.56 -0.57 14.89
CA LEU A 208 4.09 0.55 15.66
C LEU A 208 4.21 0.22 17.14
N GLU A 209 3.24 -0.48 17.72
CA GLU A 209 3.30 -0.93 19.10
C GLU A 209 4.48 -1.88 19.33
N ASP A 210 4.67 -2.85 18.44
CA ASP A 210 5.77 -3.81 18.55
C ASP A 210 7.13 -3.12 18.44
N VAL A 211 7.27 -2.16 17.54
CA VAL A 211 8.48 -1.33 17.48
C VAL A 211 8.72 -0.60 18.79
N LEU A 212 7.67 -0.04 19.40
CA LEU A 212 7.78 0.67 20.67
C LEU A 212 8.14 -0.27 21.82
N ALA A 213 7.60 -1.48 21.83
CA ALA A 213 7.88 -2.51 22.84
C ALA A 213 9.32 -3.04 22.76
N HIS A 214 9.92 -3.10 21.56
CA HIS A 214 11.26 -3.64 21.33
C HIS A 214 12.36 -2.56 21.25
N LYS A 215 12.10 -1.34 21.69
CA LYS A 215 13.16 -0.31 21.81
C LYS A 215 14.23 -0.71 22.82
N PRO A 216 15.53 -0.38 22.57
CA PRO A 216 16.06 0.37 21.41
C PRO A 216 16.41 -0.51 20.19
N ASN A 217 16.09 -1.79 20.19
CA ASN A 217 16.53 -2.73 19.16
C ASN A 217 15.82 -2.50 17.83
N LEU A 218 14.51 -2.21 17.87
CA LEU A 218 13.75 -1.78 16.70
C LEU A 218 13.63 -0.25 16.70
N VAL A 219 14.26 0.38 15.71
CA VAL A 219 14.28 1.84 15.58
C VAL A 219 13.74 2.22 14.20
N GLY A 220 12.72 3.06 14.19
CA GLY A 220 12.13 3.60 12.97
C GLY A 220 12.64 5.01 12.65
N LEU A 221 12.69 5.34 11.38
CA LEU A 221 12.88 6.69 10.88
C LEU A 221 11.51 7.27 10.49
N ASN A 222 11.07 8.29 11.22
CA ASN A 222 9.86 9.03 10.84
C ASN A 222 10.20 10.02 9.71
N VAL A 223 9.61 9.82 8.55
CA VAL A 223 9.82 10.61 7.33
C VAL A 223 8.53 11.33 6.98
N ASP A 224 8.60 12.63 6.73
CA ASP A 224 7.48 13.35 6.13
C ASP A 224 7.41 13.02 4.64
N ILE A 225 6.50 12.11 4.28
CA ILE A 225 6.31 11.67 2.89
C ILE A 225 5.40 12.60 2.07
N ARG A 226 4.72 13.56 2.69
CA ARG A 226 3.76 14.45 2.02
C ARG A 226 4.35 15.24 0.85
N PRO A 227 5.58 15.77 0.91
CA PRO A 227 6.20 16.39 -0.26
C PRO A 227 6.61 15.39 -1.35
N MET A 228 6.81 14.11 -0.99
CA MET A 228 7.31 13.07 -1.89
C MET A 228 6.22 12.43 -2.74
N VAL A 229 4.95 12.55 -2.35
CA VAL A 229 3.85 11.83 -3.01
C VAL A 229 2.65 12.73 -3.28
N VAL A 230 1.86 12.35 -4.29
CA VAL A 230 0.47 12.78 -4.45
C VAL A 230 -0.40 11.55 -4.29
N HIS A 231 -1.40 11.62 -3.43
CA HIS A 231 -2.25 10.50 -3.08
C HIS A 231 -3.70 10.77 -3.48
N LEU A 232 -4.30 9.84 -4.22
CA LEU A 232 -5.70 9.93 -4.63
C LEU A 232 -6.67 9.78 -3.45
N GLY A 233 -6.26 9.03 -2.43
CA GLY A 233 -7.06 8.81 -1.22
C GLY A 233 -8.27 7.90 -1.45
N GLY A 234 -8.18 6.65 -0.98
CA GLY A 234 -9.25 5.66 -1.11
C GLY A 234 -9.51 5.23 -2.56
N GLY A 235 -8.51 5.42 -3.45
CA GLY A 235 -8.59 5.17 -4.88
C GLY A 235 -8.77 3.71 -5.27
N SER A 236 -8.36 2.80 -4.38
CA SER A 236 -8.27 1.40 -4.75
C SER A 236 -9.60 0.69 -4.98
N TYR A 237 -10.75 1.18 -4.48
CA TYR A 237 -12.03 0.55 -4.84
C TYR A 237 -13.29 1.20 -4.25
N LYS A 238 -13.15 2.05 -3.24
CA LYS A 238 -14.31 2.33 -2.37
C LYS A 238 -15.10 3.57 -2.76
N ASN A 239 -14.42 4.66 -3.02
CA ASN A 239 -15.05 5.98 -3.11
C ASN A 239 -14.78 6.71 -4.42
N VAL A 240 -13.90 6.18 -5.28
CA VAL A 240 -13.46 6.89 -6.48
C VAL A 240 -13.87 6.14 -7.74
N SER A 241 -14.78 6.72 -8.51
CA SER A 241 -15.20 6.16 -9.80
C SER A 241 -14.04 6.10 -10.79
N LEU A 242 -14.10 5.20 -11.77
CA LEU A 242 -13.12 5.13 -12.87
C LEU A 242 -12.94 6.49 -13.57
N LYS A 243 -14.04 7.25 -13.70
CA LYS A 243 -14.00 8.60 -14.26
C LYS A 243 -13.15 9.53 -13.39
N ALA A 244 -13.36 9.53 -12.08
CA ALA A 244 -12.60 10.38 -11.17
C ALA A 244 -11.12 9.96 -11.10
N GLN A 245 -10.81 8.67 -11.20
CA GLN A 245 -9.43 8.17 -11.33
C GLN A 245 -8.77 8.70 -12.61
N ALA A 246 -9.47 8.64 -13.75
CA ALA A 246 -8.97 9.14 -15.02
C ALA A 246 -8.75 10.66 -15.01
N GLU A 247 -9.67 11.43 -14.41
CA GLU A 247 -9.53 12.87 -14.24
C GLU A 247 -8.34 13.22 -13.33
N TRP A 248 -8.16 12.48 -12.25
CA TRP A 248 -7.01 12.67 -11.34
C TRP A 248 -5.68 12.34 -12.03
N LEU A 249 -5.61 11.24 -12.78
CA LEU A 249 -4.42 10.89 -13.57
C LEU A 249 -4.10 11.98 -14.59
N LYS A 250 -5.11 12.47 -15.30
CA LYS A 250 -4.93 13.56 -16.26
C LYS A 250 -4.41 14.84 -15.60
N ALA A 251 -4.90 15.18 -14.40
CA ALA A 251 -4.44 16.36 -13.65
C ALA A 251 -2.99 16.24 -13.16
N HIS A 252 -2.43 15.05 -13.10
CA HIS A 252 -1.08 14.76 -12.60
C HIS A 252 -0.20 14.04 -13.64
N GLU A 253 -0.55 14.16 -14.93
CA GLU A 253 0.16 13.49 -16.01
C GLU A 253 1.65 13.85 -16.06
N ASP A 254 1.98 15.05 -15.64
CA ASP A 254 3.36 15.54 -15.52
C ASP A 254 4.22 14.72 -14.57
N LEU A 255 3.64 13.96 -13.62
CA LEU A 255 4.39 13.13 -12.68
C LEU A 255 4.82 11.77 -13.25
N PHE A 256 4.19 11.28 -14.33
CA PHE A 256 4.49 9.95 -14.87
C PHE A 256 4.68 9.89 -16.40
N SER A 257 4.21 10.89 -17.15
CA SER A 257 4.46 10.97 -18.59
C SER A 257 5.95 11.24 -18.88
N LYS A 258 6.42 10.75 -20.00
CA LYS A 258 7.76 11.13 -20.49
C LYS A 258 7.76 12.63 -20.82
N PRO A 259 8.85 13.37 -20.53
CA PRO A 259 8.96 14.74 -21.01
C PRO A 259 8.82 14.72 -22.54
N GLU A 260 7.95 15.57 -23.08
CA GLU A 260 7.88 15.78 -24.52
C GLU A 260 9.27 16.11 -25.04
N THR A 261 9.80 15.24 -25.90
CA THR A 261 11.02 15.55 -26.65
C THR A 261 10.68 16.75 -27.55
N THR A 262 10.98 17.95 -27.10
CA THR A 262 10.92 19.15 -27.95
C THR A 262 11.73 18.86 -29.20
N LYS A 263 11.07 18.56 -30.32
CA LYS A 263 11.71 18.50 -31.61
C LYS A 263 12.39 19.84 -31.82
N ARG A 264 13.72 19.89 -31.63
CA ARG A 264 14.51 21.03 -32.06
C ARG A 264 14.23 21.20 -33.54
N THR A 265 13.37 22.14 -33.88
CA THR A 265 13.23 22.63 -35.24
C THR A 265 14.58 23.27 -35.58
N ASN A 266 15.43 22.51 -36.28
CA ASN A 266 16.58 23.07 -36.94
C ASN A 266 16.03 24.02 -38.01
N SER A 267 15.82 25.29 -37.66
CA SER A 267 15.71 26.35 -38.62
C SER A 267 17.09 26.47 -39.28
N LYS A 268 17.27 25.78 -40.39
CA LYS A 268 18.36 26.14 -41.32
C LYS A 268 18.06 27.54 -41.84
N SER A 269 18.70 28.55 -41.27
CA SER A 269 18.85 29.85 -41.91
C SER A 269 19.64 29.63 -43.19
N LYS A 270 18.98 29.95 -44.30
CA LYS A 270 19.65 30.15 -45.61
C LYS A 270 20.26 31.51 -45.63
#